data_05bf4368eb55cbfa99d9fc4917d7c79f
#
_entry.id   05bf4368eb55cbfa99d9fc4917d7c79f
#
_cell.length_a   1.000
_cell.length_b   1.000
_cell.length_c   1.000
_cell.angle_alpha   90.00
_cell.angle_beta   90.00
_cell.angle_gamma   90.00
#
_symmetry.space_group_name_H-M   'P 1'
#
loop_
_entity.id
_entity.type
_entity.pdbx_description
1 polymer ?
#
loop_
_entity_poly.entity_id
_entity_poly.type
_entity_poly.pdbx_seq_one_letter_code
_entity_poly.pdbx_strand_id
1 'polypeptide(L)'
;GAAPPQTSYKDEEQAFRRRQFEREAEEKKERAAAETAAKNCMNARARLASIESARRVSGGNDPQTGERRYLDDNERAAATQKARDAVSANCK
;
A
#
# COMPACT_ATOMS: atom_id res chain seq x y z
N GLY A 1 13.04 57.00 -6.57
CA GLY A 1 12.92 55.70 -7.17
C GLY A 1 11.47 55.25 -7.26
N ALA A 2 11.19 54.47 -8.23
CA ALA A 2 9.87 53.90 -8.41
C ALA A 2 9.56 52.89 -7.27
N ALA A 3 8.36 52.94 -6.76
CA ALA A 3 7.89 51.93 -5.81
C ALA A 3 7.88 50.56 -6.52
N PRO A 4 8.18 49.46 -5.78
CA PRO A 4 8.06 48.14 -6.37
C PRO A 4 6.62 47.91 -6.83
N PRO A 5 6.43 47.16 -7.95
CA PRO A 5 5.08 46.90 -8.42
C PRO A 5 4.29 46.17 -7.33
N GLN A 6 3.09 46.67 -7.06
CA GLN A 6 2.20 46.04 -6.10
C GLN A 6 1.40 44.97 -6.81
N THR A 7 1.34 43.79 -6.18
CA THR A 7 0.49 42.71 -6.63
C THR A 7 -0.97 43.14 -6.48
N SER A 8 -1.77 42.96 -7.53
CA SER A 8 -3.19 43.30 -7.44
C SER A 8 -3.91 42.33 -6.46
N TYR A 9 -4.99 42.81 -5.89
CA TYR A 9 -5.84 42.01 -5.02
C TYR A 9 -6.31 40.71 -5.72
N LYS A 10 -6.60 40.79 -7.01
CA LYS A 10 -7.00 39.65 -7.82
C LYS A 10 -5.86 38.62 -7.93
N ASP A 11 -4.64 39.07 -8.13
CA ASP A 11 -3.47 38.21 -8.23
C ASP A 11 -3.20 37.49 -6.90
N GLU A 12 -3.34 38.21 -5.79
CA GLU A 12 -3.21 37.60 -4.46
C GLU A 12 -4.28 36.56 -4.19
N GLU A 13 -5.51 36.86 -4.58
CA GLU A 13 -6.63 35.92 -4.45
C GLU A 13 -6.42 34.66 -5.29
N GLN A 14 -5.97 34.82 -6.53
CA GLN A 14 -5.67 33.66 -7.40
C GLN A 14 -4.53 32.83 -6.84
N ALA A 15 -3.48 33.46 -6.33
CA ALA A 15 -2.37 32.77 -5.72
C ALA A 15 -2.82 32.00 -4.47
N PHE A 16 -3.68 32.59 -3.65
CA PHE A 16 -4.25 31.94 -2.48
C PHE A 16 -5.06 30.71 -2.88
N ARG A 17 -5.96 30.84 -3.85
CA ARG A 17 -6.77 29.74 -4.35
C ARG A 17 -5.91 28.61 -4.91
N ARG A 18 -4.85 28.94 -5.63
CA ARG A 18 -3.91 27.95 -6.18
C ARG A 18 -3.23 27.17 -5.05
N ARG A 19 -2.76 27.88 -4.01
CA ARG A 19 -2.14 27.21 -2.86
C ARG A 19 -3.12 26.30 -2.14
N GLN A 20 -4.36 26.72 -1.98
CA GLN A 20 -5.40 25.90 -1.36
C GLN A 20 -5.69 24.65 -2.18
N PHE A 21 -5.82 24.81 -3.49
CA PHE A 21 -6.04 23.68 -4.38
C PHE A 21 -4.89 22.67 -4.33
N GLU A 22 -3.66 23.16 -4.38
CA GLU A 22 -2.46 22.31 -4.31
C GLU A 22 -2.36 21.59 -2.96
N ARG A 23 -2.69 22.27 -1.88
CA ARG A 23 -2.71 21.69 -0.54
C ARG A 23 -3.75 20.58 -0.43
N GLU A 24 -4.96 20.83 -0.88
CA GLU A 24 -6.03 19.85 -0.87
C GLU A 24 -5.69 18.63 -1.72
N ALA A 25 -5.10 18.84 -2.89
CA ALA A 25 -4.65 17.76 -3.77
C ALA A 25 -3.58 16.91 -3.10
N GLU A 26 -2.61 17.54 -2.43
CA GLU A 26 -1.54 16.83 -1.72
C GLU A 26 -2.09 16.06 -0.52
N GLU A 27 -2.98 16.64 0.27
CA GLU A 27 -3.62 15.98 1.40
C GLU A 27 -4.44 14.78 0.95
N LYS A 28 -5.17 14.90 -0.16
CA LYS A 28 -5.94 13.79 -0.74
C LYS A 28 -5.02 12.65 -1.18
N LYS A 29 -3.92 13.00 -1.82
CA LYS A 29 -2.90 12.03 -2.25
C LYS A 29 -2.29 11.30 -1.05
N GLU A 30 -1.97 12.03 0.01
CA GLU A 30 -1.42 11.45 1.24
C GLU A 30 -2.40 10.51 1.92
N ARG A 31 -3.69 10.89 2.00
CA ARG A 31 -4.72 10.01 2.55
C ARG A 31 -4.88 8.74 1.74
N ALA A 32 -4.89 8.85 0.40
CA ALA A 32 -4.99 7.68 -0.47
C ALA A 32 -3.79 6.74 -0.29
N ALA A 33 -2.58 7.29 -0.17
CA ALA A 33 -1.39 6.51 0.08
C ALA A 33 -1.44 5.81 1.45
N ALA A 34 -1.94 6.50 2.48
CA ALA A 34 -2.09 5.93 3.82
C ALA A 34 -3.11 4.80 3.83
N GLU A 35 -4.23 4.95 3.12
CA GLU A 35 -5.24 3.89 2.99
C GLU A 35 -4.68 2.66 2.28
N THR A 36 -3.93 2.87 1.21
CA THR A 36 -3.28 1.77 0.48
C THR A 36 -2.28 1.03 1.38
N ALA A 37 -1.46 1.78 2.12
CA ALA A 37 -0.49 1.20 3.05
C ALA A 37 -1.19 0.38 4.15
N ALA A 38 -2.30 0.88 4.70
CA ALA A 38 -3.08 0.17 5.70
C ALA A 38 -3.67 -1.13 5.15
N LYS A 39 -4.20 -1.11 3.95
CA LYS A 39 -4.73 -2.31 3.28
C LYS A 39 -3.63 -3.33 3.01
N ASN A 40 -2.48 -2.89 2.56
CA ASN A 40 -1.34 -3.77 2.30
C ASN A 40 -0.88 -4.45 3.58
N CYS A 41 -0.83 -3.72 4.70
CA CYS A 41 -0.51 -4.28 6.00
C CYS A 41 -1.54 -5.33 6.44
N MET A 42 -2.84 -5.02 6.34
CA MET A 42 -3.92 -5.94 6.68
C MET A 42 -3.86 -7.21 5.82
N ASN A 43 -3.65 -7.07 4.53
CA ASN A 43 -3.55 -8.21 3.61
C ASN A 43 -2.34 -9.08 3.93
N ALA A 44 -1.20 -8.48 4.26
CA ALA A 44 0.00 -9.21 4.65
C ALA A 44 -0.23 -10.01 5.93
N ARG A 45 -0.86 -9.42 6.94
CA ARG A 45 -1.21 -10.10 8.19
C ARG A 45 -2.20 -11.23 7.96
N ALA A 46 -3.22 -11.01 7.13
CA ALA A 46 -4.23 -12.02 6.82
C ALA A 46 -3.59 -13.24 6.13
N ARG A 47 -2.68 -12.99 5.20
CA ARG A 47 -1.97 -14.07 4.52
C ARG A 47 -1.11 -14.89 5.48
N LEU A 48 -0.36 -14.24 6.35
CA LEU A 48 0.44 -14.92 7.37
C LEU A 48 -0.45 -15.77 8.28
N ALA A 49 -1.55 -15.21 8.78
CA ALA A 49 -2.51 -15.92 9.62
C ALA A 49 -3.10 -17.14 8.90
N SER A 50 -3.42 -17.01 7.62
CA SER A 50 -3.94 -18.12 6.81
C SER A 50 -2.93 -19.26 6.69
N ILE A 51 -1.66 -18.95 6.46
CA ILE A 51 -0.61 -19.95 6.35
C ILE A 51 -0.39 -20.65 7.69
N GLU A 52 -0.34 -19.87 8.79
CA GLU A 52 -0.10 -20.42 10.13
C GLU A 52 -1.24 -21.28 10.66
N SER A 53 -2.48 -20.92 10.33
CA SER A 53 -3.67 -21.63 10.82
C SER A 53 -4.11 -22.80 9.95
N ALA A 54 -3.66 -22.87 8.70
CA ALA A 54 -4.09 -23.91 7.78
C ALA A 54 -3.43 -25.26 8.10
N ARG A 55 -4.20 -26.31 8.02
CA ARG A 55 -3.68 -27.67 8.10
C ARG A 55 -2.73 -28.00 6.96
N ARG A 56 -3.14 -27.60 5.74
CA ARG A 56 -2.37 -27.74 4.51
C ARG A 56 -2.45 -26.43 3.75
N VAL A 57 -1.37 -26.05 3.10
CA VAL A 57 -1.30 -24.83 2.31
C VAL A 57 -1.27 -25.21 0.83
N SER A 58 -2.19 -24.63 0.06
CA SER A 58 -2.26 -24.88 -1.38
C SER A 58 -1.04 -24.28 -2.09
N GLY A 59 -0.45 -25.07 -2.99
CA GLY A 59 0.64 -24.64 -3.88
C GLY A 59 0.18 -24.50 -5.32
N GLY A 60 -1.13 -24.31 -5.54
CA GLY A 60 -1.70 -24.25 -6.87
C GLY A 60 -2.12 -25.62 -7.40
N ASN A 61 -2.28 -25.72 -8.69
CA ASN A 61 -2.66 -26.96 -9.35
C ASN A 61 -1.46 -27.52 -10.14
N ASP A 62 -1.39 -28.84 -10.20
CA ASP A 62 -0.42 -29.51 -11.06
C ASP A 62 -0.73 -29.16 -12.52
N PRO A 63 0.25 -28.60 -13.27
CA PRO A 63 0.00 -28.17 -14.65
C PRO A 63 -0.28 -29.31 -15.60
N GLN A 64 0.09 -30.55 -15.25
CA GLN A 64 -0.11 -31.72 -16.10
C GLN A 64 -1.45 -32.42 -15.80
N THR A 65 -1.81 -32.55 -14.54
CA THR A 65 -3.01 -33.32 -14.14
C THR A 65 -4.19 -32.43 -13.77
N GLY A 66 -3.95 -31.13 -13.45
CA GLY A 66 -4.96 -30.22 -12.95
C GLY A 66 -5.33 -30.45 -11.48
N GLU A 67 -4.71 -31.42 -10.83
CA GLU A 67 -4.97 -31.72 -9.42
C GLU A 67 -4.37 -30.65 -8.52
N ARG A 68 -5.05 -30.39 -7.39
CA ARG A 68 -4.57 -29.43 -6.39
C ARG A 68 -3.31 -29.97 -5.71
N ARG A 69 -2.28 -29.14 -5.71
CA ARG A 69 -1.01 -29.43 -5.05
C ARG A 69 -0.97 -28.73 -3.70
N TYR A 70 -0.40 -29.39 -2.70
CA TYR A 70 -0.15 -28.82 -1.39
C TYR A 70 1.34 -28.65 -1.16
N LEU A 71 1.71 -27.64 -0.39
CA LEU A 71 3.11 -27.36 -0.06
C LEU A 71 3.63 -28.43 0.90
N ASP A 72 4.86 -28.89 0.67
CA ASP A 72 5.58 -29.72 1.65
C ASP A 72 6.09 -28.84 2.81
N ASP A 73 6.72 -29.44 3.82
CA ASP A 73 7.17 -28.75 5.01
C ASP A 73 8.21 -27.66 4.69
N ASN A 74 9.12 -27.92 3.76
CA ASN A 74 10.13 -26.94 3.36
C ASN A 74 9.52 -25.79 2.58
N GLU A 75 8.62 -26.07 1.66
CA GLU A 75 7.89 -25.06 0.89
C GLU A 75 7.03 -24.21 1.82
N ARG A 76 6.37 -24.84 2.80
CA ARG A 76 5.56 -24.13 3.78
C ARG A 76 6.40 -23.20 4.66
N ALA A 77 7.56 -23.67 5.12
CA ALA A 77 8.49 -22.83 5.89
C ALA A 77 8.94 -21.60 5.11
N ALA A 78 9.26 -21.79 3.82
CA ALA A 78 9.65 -20.68 2.94
C ALA A 78 8.49 -19.72 2.73
N ALA A 79 7.27 -20.20 2.52
CA ALA A 79 6.09 -19.36 2.36
C ALA A 79 5.77 -18.58 3.65
N THR A 80 5.94 -19.19 4.81
CA THR A 80 5.76 -18.55 6.10
C THR A 80 6.75 -17.41 6.28
N GLN A 81 8.02 -17.64 5.97
CA GLN A 81 9.05 -16.62 6.10
C GLN A 81 8.79 -15.45 5.15
N LYS A 82 8.41 -15.74 3.91
CA LYS A 82 8.04 -14.71 2.93
C LYS A 82 6.85 -13.88 3.44
N ALA A 83 5.86 -14.53 4.04
CA ALA A 83 4.69 -13.84 4.60
C ALA A 83 5.06 -12.96 5.79
N ARG A 84 5.96 -13.41 6.67
CA ARG A 84 6.49 -12.60 7.78
C ARG A 84 7.26 -11.38 7.28
N ASP A 85 8.08 -11.57 6.25
CA ASP A 85 8.82 -10.48 5.64
C ASP A 85 7.88 -9.44 5.03
N ALA A 86 6.79 -9.88 4.43
CA ALA A 86 5.77 -8.99 3.88
C ALA A 86 5.08 -8.17 4.99
N VAL A 87 4.79 -8.77 6.14
CA VAL A 87 4.25 -8.06 7.31
C VAL A 87 5.25 -6.99 7.78
N SER A 88 6.52 -7.34 7.92
CA SER A 88 7.55 -6.39 8.34
C SER A 88 7.69 -5.23 7.35
N ALA A 89 7.59 -5.51 6.05
CA ALA A 89 7.73 -4.48 5.01
C ALA A 89 6.51 -3.55 4.94
N ASN A 90 5.30 -4.07 5.20
CA ASN A 90 4.05 -3.31 4.99
C ASN A 90 3.43 -2.76 6.28
N CYS A 91 3.79 -3.27 7.43
CA CYS A 91 3.23 -2.86 8.72
C CYS A 91 4.28 -2.10 9.52
N LYS A 92 4.34 -0.82 9.27
CA LYS A 92 5.30 0.08 9.94
C LYS A 92 4.62 0.96 10.97
#